data_46386eb2008298d994877ce16410cdfd
#
_entry.id   46386eb2008298d994877ce16410cdfd
#
_cell.length_a   1.000
_cell.length_b   1.000
_cell.length_c   1.000
_cell.angle_alpha   90.00
_cell.angle_beta   90.00
_cell.angle_gamma   90.00
#
_symmetry.space_group_name_H-M   'P 1'
#
loop_
_entity.id
_entity.type
_entity.pdbx_description
1 polymer ?
#
loop_
_entity_poly.entity_id
_entity_poly.type
_entity_poly.pdbx_seq_one_letter_code
_entity_poly.pdbx_strand_id
1 'polypeptide(L)'
;MNRTAWKSAEELSLLLGEAGRVSVFSCGICANLSGTGGARGMRNLSRLLKKWGKEVVCKECLIACCPLEIMRQAVEKNGKALRQSDALVVISCAAGVKSAFLARPGVPVVPAVDSVGSVPVATYEDDPVSRSRCTNCGRCVLAFTGGICPVNECPAGMKYGPCPRFEEEEGDLCALDPSRECIWKEVERRGDLAKLGRLKELHSRKGLERLPLPPRRNTPRPVRKVAGWLTVHAGWFARFIPLID
;
A
#
# COMPACT_ATOMS: atom_id res chain seq x y z
N MET A 1 -10.56 3.90 10.13
CA MET A 1 -9.82 4.82 9.25
C MET A 1 -8.35 4.81 9.65
N ASN A 2 -7.42 4.58 8.73
CA ASN A 2 -6.00 4.48 9.01
C ASN A 2 -5.30 5.84 8.89
N ARG A 3 -4.38 6.10 9.82
CA ARG A 3 -3.46 7.22 9.74
C ARG A 3 -2.24 6.81 8.93
N THR A 4 -1.77 7.71 8.07
CA THR A 4 -0.61 7.46 7.22
C THR A 4 0.49 8.50 7.44
N ALA A 5 1.74 8.09 7.28
CA ALA A 5 2.93 8.93 7.29
C ALA A 5 3.77 8.63 6.06
N TRP A 6 4.43 9.63 5.51
CA TRP A 6 5.37 9.45 4.41
C TRP A 6 6.49 8.48 4.80
N LYS A 7 6.94 7.69 3.85
CA LYS A 7 8.20 6.96 4.00
C LYS A 7 9.39 7.93 4.00
N SER A 8 10.58 7.47 4.36
CA SER A 8 11.79 8.27 4.19
C SER A 8 12.17 8.40 2.70
N ALA A 9 13.03 9.35 2.38
CA ALA A 9 13.53 9.53 1.02
C ALA A 9 14.31 8.29 0.54
N GLU A 10 15.14 7.74 1.43
CA GLU A 10 15.95 6.55 1.18
C GLU A 10 15.06 5.32 0.92
N GLU A 11 14.01 5.14 1.73
CA GLU A 11 13.07 4.04 1.53
C GLU A 11 12.32 4.16 0.22
N LEU A 12 11.79 5.34 -0.11
CA LEU A 12 11.13 5.57 -1.40
C LEU A 12 12.07 5.36 -2.58
N SER A 13 13.34 5.80 -2.47
CA SER A 13 14.35 5.56 -3.51
C SER A 13 14.61 4.06 -3.71
N LEU A 14 14.77 3.29 -2.61
CA LEU A 14 14.92 1.84 -2.67
C LEU A 14 13.71 1.15 -3.32
N LEU A 15 12.49 1.58 -2.97
CA LEU A 15 11.25 1.00 -3.49
C LEU A 15 11.05 1.32 -4.98
N LEU A 16 11.42 2.50 -5.43
CA LEU A 16 11.33 2.92 -6.83
C LEU A 16 12.43 2.28 -7.69
N GLY A 17 13.62 2.02 -7.12
CA GLY A 17 14.74 1.49 -7.88
C GLY A 17 15.02 2.33 -9.14
N GLU A 18 15.17 1.65 -10.26
CA GLU A 18 15.47 2.25 -11.57
C GLU A 18 14.24 2.83 -12.30
N ALA A 19 13.04 2.77 -11.71
CA ALA A 19 11.82 3.29 -12.34
C ALA A 19 12.02 4.77 -12.71
N GLY A 20 12.01 5.09 -14.01
CA GLY A 20 12.10 6.44 -14.55
C GLY A 20 10.73 7.10 -14.71
N ARG A 21 9.72 6.32 -15.08
CA ARG A 21 8.35 6.76 -15.38
C ARG A 21 7.37 6.13 -14.41
N VAL A 22 6.56 6.92 -13.75
CA VAL A 22 5.65 6.40 -12.72
C VAL A 22 4.24 6.96 -12.86
N SER A 23 3.24 6.12 -12.57
CA SER A 23 1.87 6.56 -12.33
C SER A 23 1.65 6.70 -10.82
N VAL A 24 0.80 7.64 -10.40
CA VAL A 24 0.54 7.95 -8.99
C VAL A 24 -0.94 7.88 -8.69
N PHE A 25 -1.35 6.90 -7.86
CA PHE A 25 -2.71 6.82 -7.34
C PHE A 25 -2.75 7.26 -5.87
N SER A 26 -3.79 8.00 -5.49
CA SER A 26 -3.91 8.54 -4.13
C SER A 26 -5.30 8.34 -3.54
N CYS A 27 -5.33 7.94 -2.27
CA CYS A 27 -6.57 7.83 -1.51
C CYS A 27 -7.09 9.21 -1.10
N GLY A 28 -8.34 9.52 -1.47
CA GLY A 28 -9.04 10.76 -1.15
C GLY A 28 -9.55 10.83 0.30
N ILE A 29 -9.64 9.71 1.02
CA ILE A 29 -10.14 9.68 2.40
C ILE A 29 -8.99 9.50 3.39
N CYS A 30 -8.58 8.29 3.71
CA CYS A 30 -7.66 8.05 4.83
C CYS A 30 -6.34 8.79 4.70
N ALA A 31 -5.66 8.68 3.56
CA ALA A 31 -4.40 9.37 3.33
C ALA A 31 -4.57 10.89 3.20
N ASN A 32 -5.65 11.35 2.56
CA ASN A 32 -5.94 12.79 2.46
C ASN A 32 -6.22 13.41 3.84
N LEU A 33 -7.04 12.76 4.67
CA LEU A 33 -7.35 13.20 6.02
C LEU A 33 -6.13 13.12 6.96
N SER A 34 -5.16 12.25 6.65
CA SER A 34 -3.86 12.21 7.32
C SER A 34 -2.88 13.28 6.83
N GLY A 35 -3.24 14.02 5.77
CA GLY A 35 -2.40 15.05 5.16
C GLY A 35 -1.33 14.52 4.21
N THR A 36 -1.29 13.21 3.93
CA THR A 36 -0.33 12.60 2.99
C THR A 36 -0.90 12.43 1.59
N GLY A 37 -2.22 12.23 1.44
CA GLY A 37 -2.88 11.91 0.19
C GLY A 37 -3.63 13.07 -0.46
N GLY A 38 -4.59 12.68 -1.35
CA GLY A 38 -5.39 13.61 -2.13
C GLY A 38 -4.57 14.43 -3.12
N ALA A 39 -5.16 15.46 -3.71
CA ALA A 39 -4.50 16.32 -4.68
C ALA A 39 -3.22 16.98 -4.14
N ARG A 40 -3.21 17.33 -2.82
CA ARG A 40 -2.03 17.92 -2.19
C ARG A 40 -0.88 16.90 -2.05
N GLY A 41 -1.18 15.70 -1.59
CA GLY A 41 -0.19 14.62 -1.48
C GLY A 41 0.42 14.28 -2.83
N MET A 42 -0.39 14.13 -3.86
CA MET A 42 0.06 13.90 -5.23
C MET A 42 0.97 15.02 -5.74
N ARG A 43 0.62 16.29 -5.49
CA ARG A 43 1.50 17.43 -5.88
C ARG A 43 2.84 17.38 -5.16
N ASN A 44 2.85 17.10 -3.86
CA ASN A 44 4.08 17.02 -3.07
C ASN A 44 4.98 15.89 -3.56
N LEU A 45 4.41 14.70 -3.77
CA LEU A 45 5.14 13.56 -4.31
C LEU A 45 5.66 13.82 -5.73
N SER A 46 4.83 14.39 -6.62
CA SER A 46 5.24 14.71 -7.99
C SER A 46 6.41 15.69 -8.04
N ARG A 47 6.45 16.68 -7.15
CA ARG A 47 7.60 17.61 -7.04
C ARG A 47 8.86 16.88 -6.60
N LEU A 48 8.74 15.96 -5.64
CA LEU A 48 9.87 15.17 -5.16
C LEU A 48 10.40 14.25 -6.28
N LEU A 49 9.51 13.52 -6.95
CA LEU A 49 9.85 12.63 -8.06
C LEU A 49 10.54 13.38 -9.20
N LYS A 50 10.04 14.58 -9.54
CA LYS A 50 10.68 15.44 -10.54
C LYS A 50 12.09 15.88 -10.12
N LYS A 51 12.29 16.21 -8.83
CA LYS A 51 13.65 16.51 -8.31
C LYS A 51 14.60 15.31 -8.42
N TRP A 52 14.07 14.09 -8.39
CA TRP A 52 14.84 12.86 -8.58
C TRP A 52 14.95 12.43 -10.05
N GLY A 53 14.59 13.30 -11.00
CA GLY A 53 14.65 13.03 -12.43
C GLY A 53 13.60 12.06 -12.95
N LYS A 54 12.54 11.78 -12.16
CA LYS A 54 11.48 10.83 -12.54
C LYS A 54 10.29 11.56 -13.18
N GLU A 55 9.72 10.96 -14.22
CA GLU A 55 8.51 11.44 -14.90
C GLU A 55 7.26 10.88 -14.24
N VAL A 56 6.25 11.74 -14.04
CA VAL A 56 4.92 11.30 -13.60
C VAL A 56 3.98 11.27 -14.80
N VAL A 57 3.69 10.06 -15.29
CA VAL A 57 2.87 9.80 -16.47
C VAL A 57 1.40 10.06 -16.20
N CYS A 58 0.89 9.59 -15.06
CA CYS A 58 -0.52 9.71 -14.69
C CYS A 58 -0.68 10.02 -13.20
N LYS A 59 -1.76 10.73 -12.87
CA LYS A 59 -2.17 11.01 -11.48
C LYS A 59 -3.67 10.78 -11.34
N GLU A 60 -4.07 9.90 -10.44
CA GLU A 60 -5.47 9.59 -10.17
C GLU A 60 -5.76 9.70 -8.67
N CYS A 61 -6.80 10.45 -8.31
CA CYS A 61 -7.27 10.54 -6.94
C CYS A 61 -8.55 9.73 -6.77
N LEU A 62 -8.43 8.56 -6.19
CA LEU A 62 -9.57 7.69 -5.91
C LEU A 62 -10.29 8.17 -4.65
N ILE A 63 -11.62 8.08 -4.65
CA ILE A 63 -12.40 8.39 -3.44
C ILE A 63 -11.91 7.57 -2.24
N ALA A 64 -11.65 6.27 -2.45
CA ALA A 64 -10.98 5.38 -1.52
C ALA A 64 -10.16 4.34 -2.30
N CYS A 65 -8.94 4.01 -1.84
CA CYS A 65 -8.11 2.99 -2.49
C CYS A 65 -8.36 1.57 -1.98
N CYS A 66 -9.00 1.41 -0.82
CA CYS A 66 -9.19 0.08 -0.21
C CYS A 66 -10.30 -0.77 -0.84
N PRO A 67 -11.42 -0.24 -1.38
CA PRO A 67 -12.36 -1.08 -2.10
C PRO A 67 -11.71 -1.57 -3.40
N LEU A 68 -11.68 -2.91 -3.57
CA LEU A 68 -11.01 -3.54 -4.69
C LEU A 68 -11.64 -3.13 -6.03
N GLU A 69 -12.95 -2.97 -6.05
CA GLU A 69 -13.69 -2.56 -7.25
C GLU A 69 -13.25 -1.18 -7.75
N ILE A 70 -13.16 -0.18 -6.86
CA ILE A 70 -12.68 1.16 -7.22
C ILE A 70 -11.24 1.11 -7.75
N MET A 71 -10.39 0.27 -7.13
CA MET A 71 -9.01 0.12 -7.58
C MET A 71 -8.92 -0.56 -8.95
N ARG A 72 -9.74 -1.58 -9.22
CA ARG A 72 -9.81 -2.25 -10.53
C ARG A 72 -10.25 -1.28 -11.63
N GLN A 73 -11.33 -0.54 -11.40
CA GLN A 73 -11.80 0.49 -12.32
C GLN A 73 -10.73 1.55 -12.62
N ALA A 74 -10.01 2.00 -11.57
CA ALA A 74 -8.92 2.96 -11.75
C ALA A 74 -7.75 2.37 -12.55
N VAL A 75 -7.39 1.11 -12.34
CA VAL A 75 -6.35 0.41 -13.11
C VAL A 75 -6.78 0.25 -14.57
N GLU A 76 -8.02 -0.14 -14.82
CA GLU A 76 -8.57 -0.30 -16.17
C GLU A 76 -8.61 1.04 -16.92
N LYS A 77 -9.23 2.08 -16.33
CA LYS A 77 -9.30 3.44 -16.86
C LYS A 77 -7.93 3.99 -17.26
N ASN A 78 -6.91 3.74 -16.42
CA ASN A 78 -5.55 4.25 -16.64
C ASN A 78 -4.61 3.22 -17.29
N GLY A 79 -5.13 2.14 -17.88
CA GLY A 79 -4.32 1.04 -18.42
C GLY A 79 -3.30 1.47 -19.48
N LYS A 80 -3.60 2.46 -20.32
CA LYS A 80 -2.64 3.01 -21.30
C LYS A 80 -1.46 3.70 -20.59
N ALA A 81 -1.72 4.52 -19.58
CA ALA A 81 -0.68 5.21 -18.81
C ALA A 81 0.14 4.24 -17.96
N LEU A 82 -0.50 3.21 -17.38
CA LEU A 82 0.20 2.18 -16.62
C LEU A 82 1.18 1.39 -17.49
N ARG A 83 0.80 1.01 -18.71
CA ARG A 83 1.71 0.36 -19.67
C ARG A 83 2.90 1.23 -20.08
N GLN A 84 2.81 2.54 -19.93
CA GLN A 84 3.90 3.49 -20.18
C GLN A 84 4.72 3.82 -18.91
N SER A 85 4.37 3.22 -17.79
CA SER A 85 5.03 3.44 -16.49
C SER A 85 5.88 2.24 -16.11
N ASP A 86 6.94 2.49 -15.37
CA ASP A 86 7.80 1.45 -14.79
C ASP A 86 7.29 1.01 -13.41
N ALA A 87 6.45 1.85 -12.76
CA ALA A 87 5.85 1.55 -11.47
C ALA A 87 4.55 2.33 -11.21
N LEU A 88 3.66 1.77 -10.39
CA LEU A 88 2.51 2.43 -9.80
C LEU A 88 2.80 2.83 -8.36
N VAL A 89 2.93 4.12 -8.10
CA VAL A 89 3.12 4.66 -6.76
C VAL A 89 1.76 4.91 -6.10
N VAL A 90 1.54 4.31 -4.93
CA VAL A 90 0.25 4.37 -4.23
C VAL A 90 0.38 5.16 -2.92
N ILE A 91 -0.33 6.28 -2.82
CA ILE A 91 -0.44 7.09 -1.60
C ILE A 91 -1.69 6.63 -0.84
N SER A 92 -1.58 5.53 -0.13
CA SER A 92 -2.69 4.95 0.63
C SER A 92 -2.19 4.14 1.83
N CYS A 93 -3.10 3.86 2.78
CA CYS A 93 -2.83 2.89 3.84
C CYS A 93 -2.63 1.48 3.26
N ALA A 94 -2.16 0.55 4.07
CA ALA A 94 -1.86 -0.82 3.65
C ALA A 94 -3.05 -1.53 2.95
N ALA A 95 -4.29 -1.26 3.35
CA ALA A 95 -5.46 -1.83 2.69
C ALA A 95 -5.55 -1.39 1.22
N GLY A 96 -5.36 -0.09 0.93
CA GLY A 96 -5.37 0.38 -0.46
C GLY A 96 -4.15 -0.09 -1.26
N VAL A 97 -3.00 -0.27 -0.62
CA VAL A 97 -1.83 -0.90 -1.26
C VAL A 97 -2.11 -2.35 -1.62
N LYS A 98 -2.73 -3.14 -0.72
CA LYS A 98 -3.17 -4.51 -1.04
C LYS A 98 -4.16 -4.56 -2.19
N SER A 99 -5.14 -3.65 -2.20
CA SER A 99 -6.08 -3.55 -3.33
C SER A 99 -5.37 -3.28 -4.66
N ALA A 100 -4.31 -2.46 -4.65
CA ALA A 100 -3.53 -2.22 -5.86
C ALA A 100 -2.80 -3.48 -6.35
N PHE A 101 -2.23 -4.30 -5.44
CA PHE A 101 -1.67 -5.61 -5.81
C PHE A 101 -2.72 -6.57 -6.37
N LEU A 102 -3.90 -6.63 -5.73
CA LEU A 102 -5.01 -7.48 -6.15
C LEU A 102 -5.64 -7.03 -7.49
N ALA A 103 -5.58 -5.75 -7.81
CA ALA A 103 -6.03 -5.19 -9.08
C ALA A 103 -5.08 -5.47 -10.26
N ARG A 104 -3.87 -5.96 -10.00
CA ARG A 104 -2.87 -6.38 -11.00
C ARG A 104 -2.60 -5.30 -12.07
N PRO A 105 -2.00 -4.16 -11.72
CA PRO A 105 -1.79 -3.04 -12.65
C PRO A 105 -0.79 -3.32 -13.79
N GLY A 106 -0.16 -4.48 -13.82
CA GLY A 106 0.84 -4.87 -14.82
C GLY A 106 2.23 -4.26 -14.60
N VAL A 107 2.40 -3.46 -13.53
CA VAL A 107 3.67 -2.84 -13.13
C VAL A 107 3.85 -2.97 -11.62
N PRO A 108 5.10 -2.91 -11.11
CA PRO A 108 5.38 -2.93 -9.68
C PRO A 108 4.59 -1.89 -8.89
N VAL A 109 4.04 -2.29 -7.74
CA VAL A 109 3.30 -1.40 -6.84
C VAL A 109 4.22 -0.89 -5.74
N VAL A 110 4.35 0.43 -5.64
CA VAL A 110 5.23 1.12 -4.68
C VAL A 110 4.39 1.91 -3.68
N PRO A 111 4.31 1.49 -2.40
CA PRO A 111 3.65 2.28 -1.36
C PRO A 111 4.50 3.51 -1.01
N ALA A 112 3.93 4.70 -1.13
CA ALA A 112 4.62 5.96 -0.78
C ALA A 112 4.51 6.32 0.71
N VAL A 113 3.60 5.70 1.43
CA VAL A 113 3.31 5.98 2.84
C VAL A 113 3.15 4.69 3.65
N ASP A 114 3.37 4.80 4.96
CA ASP A 114 3.11 3.74 5.92
C ASP A 114 1.81 3.97 6.67
N SER A 115 1.15 2.89 7.11
CA SER A 115 0.10 2.95 8.11
C SER A 115 0.73 3.06 9.50
N VAL A 116 0.41 4.12 10.24
CA VAL A 116 1.04 4.46 11.54
C VAL A 116 0.02 4.57 12.68
N GLY A 117 -1.19 4.16 12.45
CA GLY A 117 -2.26 4.15 13.45
C GLY A 117 -3.60 3.96 12.80
N SER A 118 -4.61 3.56 13.58
CA SER A 118 -5.98 3.41 13.12
C SER A 118 -6.95 4.06 14.08
N VAL A 119 -8.10 4.47 13.51
CA VAL A 119 -9.30 4.75 14.28
C VAL A 119 -10.24 3.57 13.98
N PRO A 120 -10.82 2.90 15.00
CA PRO A 120 -11.73 1.80 14.76
C PRO A 120 -12.86 2.22 13.81
N VAL A 121 -13.06 1.43 12.76
CA VAL A 121 -14.19 1.54 11.83
C VAL A 121 -14.68 0.12 11.64
N ALA A 122 -16.00 -0.05 11.55
CA ALA A 122 -16.56 -1.35 11.20
C ALA A 122 -15.95 -1.86 9.89
N THR A 123 -15.48 -3.09 9.88
CA THR A 123 -14.91 -3.76 8.71
C THR A 123 -15.89 -4.83 8.27
N TYR A 124 -16.08 -4.97 6.94
CA TYR A 124 -16.83 -6.10 6.40
C TYR A 124 -15.97 -7.36 6.47
N GLU A 125 -16.51 -8.41 7.06
CA GLU A 125 -15.77 -9.67 7.26
C GLU A 125 -15.47 -10.41 5.95
N ASP A 126 -16.28 -10.17 4.91
CA ASP A 126 -16.21 -10.88 3.63
C ASP A 126 -15.31 -10.21 2.57
N ASP A 127 -14.74 -9.03 2.82
CA ASP A 127 -13.82 -8.37 1.89
C ASP A 127 -12.41 -8.94 2.05
N PRO A 128 -11.79 -9.53 1.00
CA PRO A 128 -10.42 -10.07 1.08
C PRO A 128 -9.37 -9.03 1.50
N VAL A 129 -9.66 -7.73 1.30
CA VAL A 129 -8.80 -6.64 1.75
C VAL A 129 -8.99 -6.36 3.24
N SER A 130 -10.22 -6.54 3.78
CA SER A 130 -10.52 -6.30 5.20
C SER A 130 -10.07 -7.44 6.10
N ARG A 131 -9.97 -8.67 5.58
CA ARG A 131 -9.47 -9.85 6.33
C ARG A 131 -8.02 -9.64 6.81
N SER A 132 -7.25 -8.84 6.13
CA SER A 132 -5.91 -8.51 6.54
C SER A 132 -5.89 -7.25 7.39
N ARG A 133 -6.09 -7.41 8.67
CA ARG A 133 -6.00 -6.33 9.65
C ARG A 133 -4.57 -5.80 9.70
N CYS A 134 -4.34 -4.61 9.17
CA CYS A 134 -3.03 -3.97 9.29
C CYS A 134 -2.77 -3.60 10.76
N THR A 135 -1.67 -4.08 11.33
CA THR A 135 -1.23 -3.77 12.71
C THR A 135 -0.68 -2.33 12.82
N ASN A 136 -0.62 -1.58 11.73
CA ASN A 136 -0.07 -0.23 11.68
C ASN A 136 1.38 -0.14 12.19
N CYS A 137 2.19 -1.14 11.87
CA CYS A 137 3.58 -1.26 12.32
C CYS A 137 4.49 -0.14 11.79
N GLY A 138 4.01 0.70 10.87
CA GLY A 138 4.69 1.89 10.41
C GLY A 138 5.92 1.67 9.51
N ARG A 139 6.14 0.44 9.06
CA ARG A 139 7.27 0.03 8.20
C ARG A 139 6.78 -1.05 7.24
N CYS A 140 6.04 -0.63 6.21
CA CYS A 140 5.34 -1.54 5.29
C CYS A 140 6.32 -2.24 4.35
N VAL A 141 6.19 -3.57 4.23
CA VAL A 141 7.04 -4.41 3.37
C VAL A 141 6.35 -4.91 2.10
N LEU A 142 5.07 -4.57 1.90
CA LEU A 142 4.22 -5.11 0.82
C LEU A 142 4.83 -5.01 -0.58
N ALA A 143 5.66 -4.00 -0.84
CA ALA A 143 6.31 -3.82 -2.14
C ALA A 143 7.18 -5.02 -2.54
N PHE A 144 7.90 -5.60 -1.58
CA PHE A 144 8.85 -6.70 -1.83
C PHE A 144 8.34 -8.06 -1.39
N THR A 145 7.13 -8.12 -0.84
CA THR A 145 6.45 -9.37 -0.48
C THR A 145 5.28 -9.71 -1.40
N GLY A 146 5.22 -9.09 -2.60
CA GLY A 146 4.15 -9.34 -3.57
C GLY A 146 2.74 -8.98 -3.06
N GLY A 147 2.62 -8.00 -2.13
CA GLY A 147 1.36 -7.60 -1.52
C GLY A 147 0.92 -8.43 -0.31
N ILE A 148 1.69 -9.44 0.10
CA ILE A 148 1.43 -10.27 1.28
C ILE A 148 1.98 -9.56 2.53
N CYS A 149 1.22 -9.50 3.62
CA CYS A 149 1.68 -8.91 4.87
C CYS A 149 2.18 -9.98 5.84
N PRO A 150 3.50 -10.20 5.98
CA PRO A 150 3.99 -11.28 6.84
C PRO A 150 3.66 -11.07 8.32
N VAL A 151 3.54 -9.82 8.76
CA VAL A 151 3.17 -9.50 10.16
C VAL A 151 1.77 -10.01 10.53
N ASN A 152 0.85 -10.04 9.55
CA ASN A 152 -0.53 -10.47 9.79
C ASN A 152 -0.79 -11.91 9.33
N GLU A 153 -0.06 -12.37 8.34
CA GLU A 153 -0.39 -13.60 7.63
C GLU A 153 0.54 -14.76 8.01
N CYS A 154 1.74 -14.47 8.55
CA CYS A 154 2.63 -15.49 9.10
C CYS A 154 2.27 -15.79 10.57
N PRO A 155 2.04 -17.03 10.98
CA PRO A 155 1.78 -17.38 12.38
C PRO A 155 2.89 -16.96 13.33
N ALA A 156 4.15 -16.97 12.86
CA ALA A 156 5.31 -16.49 13.61
C ALA A 156 5.52 -14.97 13.53
N GLY A 157 4.71 -14.24 12.74
CA GLY A 157 4.88 -12.80 12.53
C GLY A 157 6.22 -12.40 11.89
N MET A 158 6.87 -13.32 11.19
CA MET A 158 8.19 -13.11 10.56
C MET A 158 8.08 -12.07 9.45
N LYS A 159 8.73 -10.92 9.64
CA LYS A 159 8.50 -9.74 8.77
C LYS A 159 9.46 -9.63 7.58
N TYR A 160 10.71 -10.03 7.74
CA TYR A 160 11.78 -9.75 6.78
C TYR A 160 12.45 -11.01 6.23
N GLY A 161 11.82 -12.13 6.36
CA GLY A 161 12.30 -13.43 5.92
C GLY A 161 11.48 -14.55 6.53
N PRO A 162 11.60 -15.77 6.01
CA PRO A 162 10.92 -16.94 6.56
C PRO A 162 11.42 -17.29 7.97
N CYS A 163 10.69 -18.14 8.69
CA CYS A 163 11.13 -18.70 9.95
C CYS A 163 12.21 -19.76 9.71
N PRO A 164 13.01 -20.13 10.75
CA PRO A 164 14.06 -21.15 10.60
C PRO A 164 13.56 -22.51 10.11
N ARG A 165 12.29 -22.84 10.36
CA ARG A 165 11.67 -24.11 9.91
C ARG A 165 11.22 -24.11 8.45
N PHE A 166 11.40 -23.02 7.74
CA PHE A 166 10.95 -22.88 6.35
C PHE A 166 11.61 -23.87 5.39
N GLU A 167 12.90 -24.21 5.63
CA GLU A 167 13.68 -25.14 4.83
C GLU A 167 13.53 -26.61 5.28
N GLU A 168 12.97 -26.83 6.48
CA GLU A 168 12.80 -28.18 7.05
C GLU A 168 11.58 -28.91 6.46
N GLU A 169 10.64 -28.19 5.89
CA GLU A 169 9.39 -28.74 5.36
C GLU A 169 9.50 -28.93 3.84
N GLU A 170 9.35 -30.18 3.42
CA GLU A 170 9.14 -30.52 2.01
C GLU A 170 7.71 -30.14 1.61
N GLY A 171 7.57 -29.16 0.69
CA GLY A 171 6.28 -28.71 0.19
C GLY A 171 5.91 -27.27 0.60
N ASP A 172 4.65 -26.92 0.40
CA ASP A 172 4.16 -25.55 0.55
C ASP A 172 3.46 -25.31 1.90
N LEU A 173 3.36 -26.28 2.80
CA LEU A 173 2.67 -26.15 4.08
C LEU A 173 3.49 -25.34 5.10
N CYS A 174 2.80 -24.72 6.04
CA CYS A 174 3.42 -23.97 7.11
C CYS A 174 3.82 -24.89 8.27
N ALA A 175 5.09 -24.90 8.64
CA ALA A 175 5.62 -25.72 9.74
C ALA A 175 4.98 -25.43 11.13
N LEU A 176 4.37 -24.23 11.31
CA LEU A 176 3.69 -23.85 12.55
C LEU A 176 2.17 -24.05 12.50
N ASP A 177 1.62 -24.19 11.30
CA ASP A 177 0.20 -24.41 11.06
C ASP A 177 0.01 -25.21 9.78
N PRO A 178 0.11 -26.56 9.86
CA PRO A 178 0.04 -27.43 8.67
C PRO A 178 -1.33 -27.43 7.97
N SER A 179 -2.35 -26.74 8.53
CA SER A 179 -3.65 -26.59 7.88
C SER A 179 -3.65 -25.56 6.76
N ARG A 180 -2.56 -24.84 6.55
CA ARG A 180 -2.42 -23.74 5.57
C ARG A 180 -1.10 -23.77 4.86
N GLU A 181 -1.08 -23.16 3.67
CA GLU A 181 0.15 -22.92 2.94
C GLU A 181 1.04 -21.89 3.64
N CYS A 182 2.35 -22.07 3.52
CA CYS A 182 3.32 -21.11 4.04
C CYS A 182 3.33 -19.84 3.16
N ILE A 183 3.03 -18.70 3.76
CA ILE A 183 3.04 -17.43 3.02
C ILE A 183 4.39 -17.09 2.41
N TRP A 184 5.48 -17.59 3.00
CA TRP A 184 6.84 -17.31 2.51
C TRP A 184 7.16 -18.04 1.21
N LYS A 185 6.55 -19.21 0.96
CA LYS A 185 6.60 -19.89 -0.34
C LYS A 185 5.95 -19.02 -1.43
N GLU A 186 4.84 -18.35 -1.10
CA GLU A 186 4.18 -17.44 -2.03
C GLU A 186 4.95 -16.10 -2.17
N VAL A 187 5.59 -15.62 -1.11
CA VAL A 187 6.48 -14.45 -1.16
C VAL A 187 7.70 -14.72 -2.03
N GLU A 188 8.28 -15.92 -2.01
CA GLU A 188 9.36 -16.33 -2.94
C GLU A 188 8.91 -16.25 -4.41
N ARG A 189 7.69 -16.72 -4.69
CA ARG A 189 7.13 -16.72 -6.05
C ARG A 189 6.82 -15.32 -6.59
N ARG A 190 6.39 -14.38 -5.73
CA ARG A 190 5.84 -13.07 -6.14
C ARG A 190 6.62 -11.86 -5.67
N GLY A 191 7.49 -12.03 -4.70
CA GLY A 191 8.25 -10.96 -4.06
C GLY A 191 9.69 -10.84 -4.56
N ASP A 192 10.45 -10.04 -3.83
CA ASP A 192 11.88 -9.83 -4.06
C ASP A 192 12.61 -9.89 -2.70
N LEU A 193 13.07 -11.08 -2.32
CA LEU A 193 13.70 -11.31 -1.03
C LEU A 193 15.03 -10.55 -0.88
N ALA A 194 15.75 -10.35 -1.97
CA ALA A 194 17.01 -9.59 -1.94
C ALA A 194 16.75 -8.11 -1.58
N LYS A 195 15.75 -7.49 -2.23
CA LYS A 195 15.34 -6.12 -1.88
C LYS A 195 14.67 -6.04 -0.51
N LEU A 196 13.95 -7.07 -0.09
CA LEU A 196 13.39 -7.16 1.26
C LEU A 196 14.51 -7.16 2.32
N GLY A 197 15.62 -7.86 2.08
CA GLY A 197 16.81 -7.83 2.91
C GLY A 197 17.41 -6.42 3.04
N ARG A 198 17.57 -5.71 1.92
CA ARG A 198 18.01 -4.30 1.94
C ARG A 198 17.04 -3.38 2.70
N LEU A 199 15.74 -3.62 2.56
CA LEU A 199 14.72 -2.88 3.30
C LEU A 199 14.79 -3.17 4.82
N LYS A 200 15.09 -4.41 5.22
CA LYS A 200 15.36 -4.79 6.61
C LYS A 200 16.52 -3.97 7.20
N GLU A 201 17.64 -3.91 6.48
CA GLU A 201 18.81 -3.13 6.89
C GLU A 201 18.47 -1.65 7.06
N LEU A 202 17.75 -1.08 6.09
CA LEU A 202 17.31 0.32 6.15
C LEU A 202 16.40 0.56 7.36
N HIS A 203 15.43 -0.32 7.59
CA HIS A 203 14.51 -0.22 8.72
C HIS A 203 15.20 -0.44 10.10
N SER A 204 16.37 -1.07 10.13
CA SER A 204 17.14 -1.28 11.36
C SER A 204 17.99 -0.07 11.76
N ARG A 205 18.19 0.88 10.83
CA ARG A 205 18.97 2.09 11.11
C ARG A 205 18.26 2.99 12.13
N LYS A 206 19.00 3.49 13.12
CA LYS A 206 18.52 4.55 14.01
C LYS A 206 18.49 5.87 13.24
N GLY A 207 17.44 6.69 13.46
CA GLY A 207 17.36 8.02 12.85
C GLY A 207 16.86 8.07 11.40
N LEU A 208 16.24 7.01 10.88
CA LEU A 208 15.59 7.05 9.58
C LEU A 208 14.46 8.09 9.59
N GLU A 209 14.73 9.28 9.04
CA GLU A 209 13.79 10.38 9.04
C GLU A 209 12.73 10.19 7.95
N ARG A 210 11.48 10.30 8.36
CA ARG A 210 10.36 10.34 7.42
C ARG A 210 10.35 11.66 6.67
N LEU A 211 9.89 11.63 5.42
CA LEU A 211 9.59 12.87 4.72
C LEU A 211 8.63 13.73 5.57
N PRO A 212 8.87 15.04 5.67
CA PRO A 212 8.11 15.93 6.54
C PRO A 212 6.63 15.90 6.17
N LEU A 213 5.78 15.62 7.17
CA LEU A 213 4.34 15.68 7.01
C LEU A 213 3.90 17.14 6.90
N PRO A 214 2.99 17.47 5.98
CA PRO A 214 2.29 18.74 6.06
C PRO A 214 1.56 18.84 7.42
N PRO A 215 1.40 20.05 7.97
CA PRO A 215 0.78 20.24 9.29
C PRO A 215 -0.59 19.55 9.35
N ARG A 216 -0.83 18.80 10.43
CA ARG A 216 -2.09 18.11 10.69
C ARG A 216 -3.25 19.10 10.58
N ARG A 217 -4.19 18.86 9.69
CA ARG A 217 -5.51 19.47 9.80
C ARG A 217 -6.27 18.74 10.91
N ASN A 218 -6.71 19.45 11.93
CA ASN A 218 -7.68 18.92 12.90
C ASN A 218 -9.00 18.69 12.15
N THR A 219 -9.22 17.46 11.69
CA THR A 219 -10.48 17.10 11.03
C THR A 219 -11.56 16.94 12.11
N PRO A 220 -12.64 17.71 12.07
CA PRO A 220 -13.73 17.62 13.06
C PRO A 220 -14.26 16.19 13.18
N ARG A 221 -14.69 15.79 14.40
CA ARG A 221 -15.26 14.46 14.65
C ARG A 221 -16.37 14.04 13.68
N PRO A 222 -17.37 14.89 13.33
CA PRO A 222 -18.42 14.53 12.39
C PRO A 222 -17.86 14.20 11.00
N VAL A 223 -16.91 14.99 10.51
CA VAL A 223 -16.28 14.75 9.20
C VAL A 223 -15.55 13.40 9.18
N ARG A 224 -14.90 13.01 10.30
CA ARG A 224 -14.25 11.68 10.41
C ARG A 224 -15.26 10.54 10.39
N LYS A 225 -16.44 10.71 11.04
CA LYS A 225 -17.51 9.70 11.02
C LYS A 225 -18.08 9.53 9.62
N VAL A 226 -18.38 10.63 8.92
CA VAL A 226 -18.87 10.59 7.53
C VAL A 226 -17.83 9.98 6.59
N ALA A 227 -16.56 10.39 6.70
CA ALA A 227 -15.49 9.81 5.91
C ALA A 227 -15.29 8.31 6.18
N GLY A 228 -15.41 7.87 7.44
CA GLY A 228 -15.38 6.45 7.80
C GLY A 228 -16.53 5.67 7.17
N TRP A 229 -17.75 6.19 7.27
CA TRP A 229 -18.93 5.60 6.66
C TRP A 229 -18.81 5.50 5.12
N LEU A 230 -18.38 6.58 4.47
CA LEU A 230 -18.12 6.60 3.02
C LEU A 230 -17.05 5.57 2.62
N THR A 231 -16.00 5.40 3.43
CA THR A 231 -14.95 4.39 3.13
C THR A 231 -15.52 2.98 3.18
N VAL A 232 -16.36 2.68 4.16
CA VAL A 232 -17.01 1.37 4.31
C VAL A 232 -17.96 1.09 3.13
N HIS A 233 -18.70 2.09 2.67
CA HIS A 233 -19.71 1.94 1.62
C HIS A 233 -19.18 2.33 0.21
N ALA A 234 -17.90 2.67 0.09
CA ALA A 234 -17.34 3.16 -1.18
C ALA A 234 -17.48 2.16 -2.32
N GLY A 235 -17.33 0.86 -2.07
CA GLY A 235 -17.54 -0.19 -3.07
C GLY A 235 -19.00 -0.30 -3.55
N TRP A 236 -19.95 -0.04 -2.67
CA TRP A 236 -21.36 0.03 -3.03
C TRP A 236 -21.65 1.27 -3.90
N PHE A 237 -21.12 2.44 -3.55
CA PHE A 237 -21.26 3.66 -4.34
C PHE A 237 -20.58 3.55 -5.70
N ALA A 238 -19.43 2.88 -5.81
CA ALA A 238 -18.71 2.70 -7.07
C ALA A 238 -19.56 2.02 -8.15
N ARG A 239 -20.55 1.17 -7.77
CA ARG A 239 -21.48 0.53 -8.71
C ARG A 239 -22.44 1.51 -9.38
N PHE A 240 -22.66 2.69 -8.81
CA PHE A 240 -23.58 3.71 -9.30
C PHE A 240 -22.86 4.93 -9.92
N ILE A 241 -21.53 4.97 -9.82
CA ILE A 241 -20.74 6.02 -10.48
C ILE A 241 -20.37 5.50 -11.86
N PRO A 242 -21.00 5.99 -12.94
CA PRO A 242 -20.55 5.63 -14.29
C PRO A 242 -19.09 6.05 -14.41
N LEU A 243 -18.27 5.19 -15.04
CA LEU A 243 -16.95 5.58 -15.52
C LEU A 243 -17.20 6.81 -16.40
N ILE A 244 -16.76 7.97 -15.94
CA ILE A 244 -16.81 9.18 -16.75
C ILE A 244 -15.73 8.99 -17.80
N ASP A 245 -16.19 8.79 -19.05
CA ASP A 245 -15.37 8.66 -20.25
C ASP A 245 -14.49 9.91 -20.47
#